data_6e0e5a47df84f5fa9547a8db1d6028b9
#
_entry.id   6e0e5a47df84f5fa9547a8db1d6028b9
#
_cell.length_a   1.000
_cell.length_b   1.000
_cell.length_c   1.000
_cell.angle_alpha   90.00
_cell.angle_beta   90.00
_cell.angle_gamma   90.00
#
_symmetry.space_group_name_H-M   'P 1'
#
loop_
_entity.id
_entity.type
_entity.pdbx_description
1 polymer ?
#
loop_
_entity_poly.entity_id
_entity_poly.type
_entity_poly.pdbx_seq_one_letter_code
_entity_poly.pdbx_strand_id
1 'polypeptide(L)'
;MDLLTWLSLREGIGHRDDAAAAGFSPVRVRAAIRTGGVQRIRARWIALPSAPVELKRAAAAGGALTCVSLARRRKWWVPPEADDALHVHLPGHESIREGGLRAHWAKPLGPTRPRSLEASVEDALAHAAECFELDQATAIWESAIRTEAITLDSLQQVKWRSTAARRVAEHTRNDTGSSLETISHVRLSGWGVRLRFQVHLAGHDVDFVIGTHLIVQVDGWAYHSSSADRTRDIAHDAELRLRGYTVFRFSSAQIMYDWPSVERILIAAISRGAHLAPFRA
;
A
#
# COMPACT_ATOMS: atom_id res chain seq x y z
N MET A 1 -8.50 -29.45 -22.96
CA MET A 1 -8.85 -28.05 -22.56
C MET A 1 -8.88 -27.19 -23.80
N ASP A 2 -9.91 -26.39 -23.99
CA ASP A 2 -9.98 -25.41 -25.08
C ASP A 2 -9.29 -24.09 -24.72
N LEU A 3 -9.11 -23.19 -25.71
CA LEU A 3 -8.39 -21.92 -25.53
C LEU A 3 -9.12 -20.96 -24.57
N LEU A 4 -10.44 -20.93 -24.57
CA LEU A 4 -11.20 -20.02 -23.71
C LEU A 4 -11.09 -20.44 -22.26
N THR A 5 -11.23 -21.73 -21.96
CA THR A 5 -11.00 -22.29 -20.64
C THR A 5 -9.57 -22.05 -20.15
N TRP A 6 -8.58 -22.23 -21.05
CA TRP A 6 -7.17 -21.96 -20.73
C TRP A 6 -6.92 -20.49 -20.36
N LEU A 7 -7.54 -19.56 -21.06
CA LEU A 7 -7.50 -18.14 -20.73
C LEU A 7 -8.23 -17.83 -19.43
N SER A 8 -9.42 -18.41 -19.22
CA SER A 8 -10.20 -18.19 -17.97
C SER A 8 -9.43 -18.55 -16.71
N LEU A 9 -8.65 -19.64 -16.76
CA LEU A 9 -7.75 -20.04 -15.67
C LEU A 9 -6.57 -19.07 -15.43
N ARG A 10 -6.41 -18.08 -16.30
CA ARG A 10 -5.37 -17.03 -16.28
C ARG A 10 -5.97 -15.63 -16.27
N GLU A 11 -7.09 -15.47 -15.57
CA GLU A 11 -7.81 -14.20 -15.50
C GLU A 11 -8.23 -13.63 -16.86
N GLY A 12 -8.40 -14.51 -17.82
CA GLY A 12 -8.87 -14.16 -19.16
C GLY A 12 -7.79 -13.59 -20.10
N ILE A 13 -6.52 -13.53 -19.71
CA ILE A 13 -5.45 -12.98 -20.55
C ILE A 13 -4.22 -13.88 -20.54
N GLY A 14 -3.55 -14.00 -21.68
CA GLY A 14 -2.36 -14.84 -21.80
C GLY A 14 -1.42 -14.39 -22.92
N HIS A 15 -0.13 -14.69 -22.78
CA HIS A 15 0.85 -14.46 -23.82
C HIS A 15 0.74 -15.53 -24.90
N ARG A 16 0.90 -15.17 -26.16
CA ARG A 16 0.76 -16.10 -27.30
C ARG A 16 1.76 -17.25 -27.28
N ASP A 17 2.97 -17.00 -26.79
CA ASP A 17 3.97 -18.06 -26.67
C ASP A 17 3.61 -19.09 -25.60
N ASP A 18 2.95 -18.64 -24.51
CA ASP A 18 2.46 -19.56 -23.48
C ASP A 18 1.26 -20.37 -23.98
N ALA A 19 0.41 -19.76 -24.81
CA ALA A 19 -0.65 -20.50 -25.49
C ALA A 19 -0.07 -21.55 -26.45
N ALA A 20 0.98 -21.19 -27.20
CA ALA A 20 1.67 -22.12 -28.08
C ALA A 20 2.33 -23.28 -27.30
N ALA A 21 2.99 -22.98 -26.18
CA ALA A 21 3.56 -23.98 -25.28
C ALA A 21 2.50 -24.90 -24.67
N ALA A 22 1.28 -24.39 -24.46
CA ALA A 22 0.12 -25.17 -24.04
C ALA A 22 -0.55 -25.97 -25.16
N GLY A 23 0.01 -25.97 -26.39
CA GLY A 23 -0.46 -26.78 -27.51
C GLY A 23 -1.53 -26.09 -28.39
N PHE A 24 -1.77 -24.79 -28.22
CA PHE A 24 -2.70 -24.05 -29.10
C PHE A 24 -1.97 -23.55 -30.35
N SER A 25 -2.32 -24.14 -31.48
CA SER A 25 -1.75 -23.74 -32.76
C SER A 25 -2.12 -22.29 -33.15
N PRO A 26 -1.26 -21.58 -33.92
CA PRO A 26 -1.59 -20.24 -34.41
C PRO A 26 -2.91 -20.18 -35.20
N VAL A 27 -3.30 -21.28 -35.85
CA VAL A 27 -4.57 -21.38 -36.58
C VAL A 27 -5.75 -21.34 -35.64
N ARG A 28 -5.70 -22.09 -34.55
CA ARG A 28 -6.76 -22.09 -33.49
C ARG A 28 -6.90 -20.71 -32.85
N VAL A 29 -5.79 -20.06 -32.49
CA VAL A 29 -5.80 -18.70 -31.91
C VAL A 29 -6.40 -17.71 -32.92
N ARG A 30 -6.01 -17.73 -34.19
CA ARG A 30 -6.60 -16.86 -35.19
C ARG A 30 -8.09 -17.10 -35.40
N ALA A 31 -8.53 -18.36 -35.37
CA ALA A 31 -9.95 -18.70 -35.47
C ALA A 31 -10.76 -18.10 -34.30
N ALA A 32 -10.28 -18.25 -33.07
CA ALA A 32 -10.93 -17.67 -31.86
C ALA A 32 -10.99 -16.14 -31.92
N ILE A 33 -9.96 -15.48 -32.45
CA ILE A 33 -9.96 -14.01 -32.65
C ILE A 33 -11.02 -13.62 -33.72
N ARG A 34 -11.09 -14.33 -34.82
CA ARG A 34 -12.04 -14.05 -35.91
C ARG A 34 -13.49 -14.23 -35.49
N THR A 35 -13.80 -15.20 -34.62
CA THR A 35 -15.14 -15.44 -34.09
C THR A 35 -15.53 -14.50 -32.94
N GLY A 36 -14.63 -13.58 -32.52
CA GLY A 36 -14.88 -12.63 -31.42
C GLY A 36 -14.74 -13.20 -30.02
N GLY A 37 -14.46 -14.50 -29.87
CA GLY A 37 -14.28 -15.11 -28.54
C GLY A 37 -13.01 -14.67 -27.83
N VAL A 38 -12.02 -14.16 -28.59
CA VAL A 38 -10.73 -13.69 -28.07
C VAL A 38 -10.35 -12.40 -28.79
N GLN A 39 -9.78 -11.45 -28.03
CA GLN A 39 -9.20 -10.21 -28.55
C GLN A 39 -7.68 -10.33 -28.64
N ARG A 40 -7.07 -9.78 -29.68
CA ARG A 40 -5.63 -9.63 -29.77
C ARG A 40 -5.22 -8.26 -29.23
N ILE A 41 -4.28 -8.24 -28.31
CA ILE A 41 -3.71 -7.01 -27.76
C ILE A 41 -2.25 -6.93 -28.23
N ARG A 42 -1.93 -5.91 -29.03
CA ARG A 42 -0.66 -5.79 -29.76
C ARG A 42 -0.35 -7.10 -30.53
N ALA A 43 0.93 -7.45 -30.64
CA ALA A 43 1.36 -8.66 -31.34
C ALA A 43 1.44 -9.91 -30.44
N ARG A 44 1.49 -9.73 -29.12
CA ARG A 44 1.94 -10.78 -28.20
C ARG A 44 0.87 -11.30 -27.26
N TRP A 45 -0.21 -10.56 -26.99
CA TRP A 45 -1.21 -10.92 -25.99
C TRP A 45 -2.54 -11.27 -26.63
N ILE A 46 -3.25 -12.20 -26.00
CA ILE A 46 -4.63 -12.58 -26.31
C ILE A 46 -5.45 -12.53 -25.03
N ALA A 47 -6.66 -12.04 -25.13
CA ALA A 47 -7.53 -11.85 -23.98
C ALA A 47 -8.98 -12.18 -24.30
N LEU A 48 -9.72 -12.68 -23.32
CA LEU A 48 -11.17 -12.74 -23.35
C LEU A 48 -11.75 -11.32 -23.27
N PRO A 49 -12.93 -11.06 -23.83
CA PRO A 49 -13.63 -9.79 -23.62
C PRO A 49 -13.80 -9.44 -22.13
N SER A 50 -14.05 -10.44 -21.29
CA SER A 50 -14.23 -10.32 -19.83
C SER A 50 -12.94 -10.17 -19.03
N ALA A 51 -11.76 -10.23 -19.66
CA ALA A 51 -10.49 -10.05 -18.93
C ALA A 51 -10.40 -8.67 -18.29
N PRO A 52 -9.75 -8.54 -17.10
CA PRO A 52 -9.60 -7.28 -16.37
C PRO A 52 -9.07 -6.16 -17.27
N VAL A 53 -9.73 -5.01 -17.20
CA VAL A 53 -9.41 -3.87 -18.09
C VAL A 53 -7.99 -3.37 -17.85
N GLU A 54 -7.55 -3.33 -16.60
CA GLU A 54 -6.21 -2.90 -16.21
C GLU A 54 -5.11 -3.80 -16.80
N LEU A 55 -5.33 -5.13 -16.84
CA LEU A 55 -4.39 -6.06 -17.47
C LEU A 55 -4.36 -5.89 -18.99
N LYS A 56 -5.52 -5.69 -19.63
CA LYS A 56 -5.59 -5.40 -21.08
C LYS A 56 -4.85 -4.11 -21.43
N ARG A 57 -5.02 -3.06 -20.61
CA ARG A 57 -4.33 -1.78 -20.79
C ARG A 57 -2.83 -1.90 -20.56
N ALA A 58 -2.39 -2.62 -19.53
CA ALA A 58 -0.96 -2.90 -19.28
C ALA A 58 -0.33 -3.64 -20.47
N ALA A 59 -1.02 -4.67 -21.00
CA ALA A 59 -0.58 -5.40 -22.19
C ALA A 59 -0.54 -4.49 -23.43
N ALA A 60 -1.52 -3.59 -23.59
CA ALA A 60 -1.56 -2.60 -24.69
C ALA A 60 -0.44 -1.56 -24.57
N ALA A 61 -0.08 -1.16 -23.37
CA ALA A 61 1.07 -0.31 -23.10
C ALA A 61 2.40 -1.03 -23.35
N GLY A 62 2.42 -2.35 -23.29
CA GLY A 62 3.64 -3.17 -23.41
C GLY A 62 4.42 -3.28 -22.11
N GLY A 63 3.77 -3.04 -20.99
CA GLY A 63 4.34 -3.04 -19.65
C GLY A 63 3.61 -3.96 -18.68
N ALA A 64 3.91 -3.79 -17.40
CA ALA A 64 3.32 -4.51 -16.29
C ALA A 64 2.73 -3.53 -15.26
N LEU A 65 1.64 -3.89 -14.60
CA LEU A 65 1.06 -3.11 -13.50
C LEU A 65 2.08 -2.95 -12.38
N THR A 66 2.16 -1.75 -11.84
CA THR A 66 3.09 -1.42 -10.76
C THR A 66 2.51 -0.36 -9.82
N CYS A 67 3.26 0.06 -8.80
CA CYS A 67 2.88 1.13 -7.88
C CYS A 67 1.45 0.93 -7.36
N VAL A 68 0.62 1.98 -7.31
CA VAL A 68 -0.76 1.91 -6.81
C VAL A 68 -1.69 1.03 -7.64
N SER A 69 -1.42 0.86 -8.94
CA SER A 69 -2.24 -0.05 -9.76
C SER A 69 -2.05 -1.50 -9.35
N LEU A 70 -0.84 -1.91 -9.01
CA LEU A 70 -0.60 -3.23 -8.43
C LEU A 70 -1.12 -3.29 -6.98
N ALA A 71 -0.91 -2.23 -6.19
CA ALA A 71 -1.41 -2.15 -4.82
C ALA A 71 -2.94 -2.36 -4.74
N ARG A 72 -3.72 -1.64 -5.56
CA ARG A 72 -5.18 -1.81 -5.66
C ARG A 72 -5.56 -3.25 -6.02
N ARG A 73 -4.89 -3.81 -7.01
CA ARG A 73 -5.15 -5.18 -7.47
C ARG A 73 -4.82 -6.23 -6.41
N ARG A 74 -3.75 -6.03 -5.64
CA ARG A 74 -3.28 -6.90 -4.57
C ARG A 74 -3.95 -6.61 -3.22
N LYS A 75 -4.88 -5.62 -3.18
CA LYS A 75 -5.59 -5.18 -1.97
C LYS A 75 -4.66 -4.65 -0.87
N TRP A 76 -3.52 -4.08 -1.26
CA TRP A 76 -2.73 -3.27 -0.34
C TRP A 76 -3.48 -1.98 -0.06
N TRP A 77 -3.16 -1.34 1.04
CA TRP A 77 -3.66 -0.01 1.30
C TRP A 77 -3.14 0.97 0.24
N VAL A 78 -3.99 1.91 -0.16
CA VAL A 78 -3.67 2.96 -1.13
C VAL A 78 -4.18 4.29 -0.57
N PRO A 79 -3.41 5.38 -0.65
CA PRO A 79 -3.88 6.69 -0.26
C PRO A 79 -5.20 7.04 -0.96
N PRO A 80 -6.21 7.58 -0.23
CA PRO A 80 -7.50 7.94 -0.83
C PRO A 80 -7.39 8.95 -1.97
N GLU A 81 -6.38 9.83 -1.93
CA GLU A 81 -6.09 10.86 -2.93
C GLU A 81 -5.25 10.37 -4.10
N ALA A 82 -4.86 9.08 -4.11
CA ALA A 82 -4.10 8.52 -5.23
C ALA A 82 -4.91 8.62 -6.54
N ASP A 83 -4.25 9.13 -7.59
CA ASP A 83 -4.87 9.31 -8.88
C ASP A 83 -5.42 8.00 -9.48
N ASP A 84 -6.32 8.12 -10.46
CA ASP A 84 -6.92 6.97 -11.16
C ASP A 84 -6.10 6.54 -12.39
N ALA A 85 -4.93 7.13 -12.62
CA ALA A 85 -4.05 6.74 -13.70
C ALA A 85 -3.59 5.28 -13.52
N LEU A 86 -3.48 4.56 -14.61
CA LEU A 86 -2.94 3.22 -14.59
C LEU A 86 -1.40 3.30 -14.54
N HIS A 87 -0.81 2.91 -13.43
CA HIS A 87 0.63 2.89 -13.24
C HIS A 87 1.22 1.63 -13.87
N VAL A 88 2.10 1.80 -14.84
CA VAL A 88 2.74 0.71 -15.58
C VAL A 88 4.25 0.83 -15.55
N HIS A 89 4.93 -0.26 -15.26
CA HIS A 89 6.37 -0.42 -15.45
C HIS A 89 6.63 -0.76 -16.91
N LEU A 90 7.35 0.10 -17.61
CA LEU A 90 7.71 -0.10 -19.02
C LEU A 90 9.18 -0.51 -19.15
N PRO A 91 9.50 -1.53 -19.94
CA PRO A 91 10.88 -1.86 -20.27
C PRO A 91 11.44 -0.84 -21.27
N GLY A 92 12.59 -0.24 -20.93
CA GLY A 92 13.33 0.59 -21.86
C GLY A 92 12.68 1.94 -22.20
N HIS A 93 12.76 2.35 -23.47
CA HIS A 93 12.35 3.67 -23.96
C HIS A 93 11.04 3.63 -24.75
N GLU A 94 10.11 2.75 -24.41
CA GLU A 94 8.81 2.72 -25.08
C GLU A 94 8.03 4.02 -24.83
N SER A 95 7.49 4.63 -25.89
CA SER A 95 6.66 5.82 -25.78
C SER A 95 5.24 5.46 -25.35
N ILE A 96 4.69 6.19 -24.41
CA ILE A 96 3.27 6.10 -24.03
C ILE A 96 2.44 6.70 -25.15
N ARG A 97 1.51 5.92 -25.70
CA ARG A 97 0.56 6.38 -26.72
C ARG A 97 -0.88 6.47 -26.20
N GLU A 98 -1.14 6.00 -24.97
CA GLU A 98 -2.48 5.92 -24.39
C GLU A 98 -2.62 6.92 -23.25
N GLY A 99 -3.71 7.68 -23.22
CA GLY A 99 -4.03 8.59 -22.14
C GLY A 99 -4.39 7.85 -20.85
N GLY A 100 -4.20 8.51 -19.70
CA GLY A 100 -4.53 7.94 -18.38
C GLY A 100 -3.58 6.83 -17.94
N LEU A 101 -2.33 6.84 -18.43
CA LEU A 101 -1.23 6.01 -17.97
C LEU A 101 -0.17 6.85 -17.28
N ARG A 102 0.37 6.33 -16.17
CA ARG A 102 1.59 6.82 -15.53
C ARG A 102 2.69 5.78 -15.69
N ALA A 103 3.69 6.09 -16.49
CA ALA A 103 4.78 5.17 -16.76
C ALA A 103 5.90 5.30 -15.74
N HIS A 104 6.45 4.15 -15.36
CA HIS A 104 7.66 4.01 -14.57
C HIS A 104 8.73 3.33 -15.40
N TRP A 105 9.81 4.05 -15.68
CA TRP A 105 10.97 3.52 -16.42
C TRP A 105 12.10 3.25 -15.45
N ALA A 106 12.23 2.01 -15.03
CA ALA A 106 13.33 1.58 -14.19
C ALA A 106 13.86 0.21 -14.66
N LYS A 107 15.13 -0.06 -14.36
CA LYS A 107 15.60 -1.43 -14.46
C LYS A 107 14.99 -2.24 -13.32
N PRO A 108 14.45 -3.43 -13.56
CA PRO A 108 13.93 -4.29 -12.51
C PRO A 108 14.93 -4.50 -11.37
N LEU A 109 14.45 -4.52 -10.14
CA LEU A 109 15.27 -4.75 -8.93
C LEU A 109 15.62 -6.24 -8.78
N GLY A 110 14.72 -7.10 -9.23
CA GLY A 110 14.88 -8.55 -9.17
C GLY A 110 14.56 -9.23 -10.49
N PRO A 111 14.60 -10.56 -10.53
CA PRO A 111 14.20 -11.34 -11.69
C PRO A 111 12.73 -11.07 -12.01
N THR A 112 12.47 -10.55 -13.20
CA THR A 112 11.09 -10.40 -13.69
C THR A 112 10.55 -11.77 -14.10
N ARG A 113 9.29 -12.03 -13.76
CA ARG A 113 8.59 -13.20 -14.32
C ARG A 113 8.39 -12.94 -15.81
N PRO A 114 8.95 -13.77 -16.69
CA PRO A 114 8.73 -13.59 -18.12
C PRO A 114 7.22 -13.56 -18.43
N ARG A 115 6.82 -12.64 -19.28
CA ARG A 115 5.42 -12.54 -19.73
C ARG A 115 4.41 -12.33 -18.60
N SER A 116 4.81 -11.63 -17.52
CA SER A 116 3.91 -11.15 -16.49
C SER A 116 3.37 -9.78 -16.87
N LEU A 117 2.10 -9.53 -16.53
CA LEU A 117 1.47 -8.21 -16.60
C LEU A 117 1.45 -7.52 -15.23
N GLU A 118 2.13 -8.09 -14.24
CA GLU A 118 2.40 -7.52 -12.95
C GLU A 118 3.91 -7.44 -12.73
N ALA A 119 4.37 -6.29 -12.26
CA ALA A 119 5.75 -6.10 -11.81
C ALA A 119 6.03 -6.95 -10.55
N SER A 120 7.29 -7.08 -10.17
CA SER A 120 7.64 -7.64 -8.86
C SER A 120 7.09 -6.76 -7.73
N VAL A 121 6.92 -7.34 -6.55
CA VAL A 121 6.50 -6.57 -5.37
C VAL A 121 7.52 -5.47 -5.07
N GLU A 122 8.80 -5.80 -5.16
CA GLU A 122 9.90 -4.87 -4.91
C GLU A 122 9.89 -3.70 -5.91
N ASP A 123 9.66 -3.96 -7.20
CA ASP A 123 9.55 -2.89 -8.20
C ASP A 123 8.33 -1.99 -7.93
N ALA A 124 7.19 -2.59 -7.57
CA ALA A 124 5.98 -1.83 -7.26
C ALA A 124 6.16 -0.95 -6.02
N LEU A 125 6.82 -1.46 -4.99
CA LEU A 125 7.15 -0.73 -3.78
C LEU A 125 8.13 0.42 -4.06
N ALA A 126 9.18 0.17 -4.86
CA ALA A 126 10.12 1.22 -5.27
C ALA A 126 9.40 2.36 -6.00
N HIS A 127 8.50 2.02 -6.94
CA HIS A 127 7.72 3.03 -7.67
C HIS A 127 6.72 3.76 -6.77
N ALA A 128 6.14 3.09 -5.76
CA ALA A 128 5.28 3.75 -4.78
C ALA A 128 6.09 4.76 -3.94
N ALA A 129 7.31 4.42 -3.54
CA ALA A 129 8.19 5.32 -2.81
C ALA A 129 8.56 6.60 -3.59
N GLU A 130 8.56 6.53 -4.92
CA GLU A 130 8.82 7.69 -5.80
C GLU A 130 7.55 8.50 -6.10
N CYS A 131 6.37 7.92 -5.92
CA CYS A 131 5.08 8.54 -6.24
C CYS A 131 4.42 9.24 -5.05
N PHE A 132 4.72 8.82 -3.84
CA PHE A 132 4.03 9.26 -2.63
C PHE A 132 4.99 9.82 -1.60
N GLU A 133 4.46 10.64 -0.70
CA GLU A 133 5.20 11.13 0.46
C GLU A 133 5.61 9.96 1.38
N LEU A 134 6.63 10.18 2.19
CA LEU A 134 7.27 9.15 3.01
C LEU A 134 6.28 8.34 3.85
N ASP A 135 5.35 9.00 4.51
CA ASP A 135 4.36 8.38 5.38
C ASP A 135 3.37 7.49 4.61
N GLN A 136 2.88 7.98 3.47
CA GLN A 136 1.97 7.22 2.59
C GLN A 136 2.68 6.04 1.93
N ALA A 137 3.90 6.27 1.42
CA ALA A 137 4.70 5.21 0.82
C ALA A 137 5.03 4.11 1.84
N THR A 138 5.38 4.48 3.08
CA THR A 138 5.61 3.53 4.17
C THR A 138 4.35 2.74 4.48
N ALA A 139 3.18 3.38 4.51
CA ALA A 139 1.91 2.69 4.74
C ALA A 139 1.56 1.68 3.62
N ILE A 140 1.88 2.00 2.35
CA ILE A 140 1.76 1.05 1.24
C ILE A 140 2.68 -0.16 1.46
N TRP A 141 3.95 0.07 1.82
CA TRP A 141 4.92 -0.98 2.05
C TRP A 141 4.52 -1.91 3.20
N GLU A 142 4.14 -1.36 4.34
CA GLU A 142 3.69 -2.17 5.47
C GLU A 142 2.39 -2.91 5.18
N SER A 143 1.48 -2.32 4.39
CA SER A 143 0.30 -3.03 3.90
C SER A 143 0.68 -4.19 2.98
N ALA A 144 1.69 -4.04 2.13
CA ALA A 144 2.20 -5.14 1.32
C ALA A 144 2.79 -6.26 2.19
N ILE A 145 3.56 -5.95 3.23
CA ILE A 145 4.08 -6.94 4.19
C ILE A 145 2.93 -7.73 4.83
N ARG A 146 1.84 -7.06 5.24
CA ARG A 146 0.70 -7.72 5.87
C ARG A 146 -0.11 -8.62 4.92
N THR A 147 -0.07 -8.35 3.62
CA THR A 147 -0.93 -9.03 2.62
C THR A 147 -0.20 -10.02 1.72
N GLU A 148 1.11 -9.85 1.55
CA GLU A 148 1.93 -10.70 0.69
C GLU A 148 2.83 -11.63 1.50
N ALA A 149 3.33 -12.66 0.84
CA ALA A 149 4.35 -13.54 1.44
C ALA A 149 5.75 -12.88 1.37
N ILE A 150 5.85 -11.63 1.84
CA ILE A 150 7.08 -10.85 1.89
C ILE A 150 7.36 -10.41 3.33
N THR A 151 8.60 -10.44 3.76
CA THR A 151 8.98 -10.08 5.12
C THR A 151 9.76 -8.77 5.17
N LEU A 152 9.75 -8.10 6.32
CA LEU A 152 10.58 -6.91 6.54
C LEU A 152 12.06 -7.20 6.27
N ASP A 153 12.56 -8.33 6.75
CA ASP A 153 13.97 -8.73 6.55
C ASP A 153 14.30 -8.88 5.07
N SER A 154 13.39 -9.45 4.26
CA SER A 154 13.61 -9.57 2.82
C SER A 154 13.66 -8.21 2.14
N LEU A 155 12.83 -7.25 2.55
CA LEU A 155 12.86 -5.89 2.03
C LEU A 155 14.14 -5.13 2.44
N GLN A 156 14.65 -5.35 3.64
CA GLN A 156 15.91 -4.76 4.11
C GLN A 156 17.12 -5.25 3.33
N GLN A 157 17.07 -6.45 2.74
CA GLN A 157 18.15 -7.00 1.91
C GLN A 157 18.12 -6.48 0.46
N VAL A 158 17.03 -5.85 0.02
CA VAL A 158 16.93 -5.29 -1.33
C VAL A 158 17.85 -4.09 -1.47
N LYS A 159 18.64 -4.08 -2.53
CA LYS A 159 19.49 -2.92 -2.88
C LYS A 159 18.66 -1.83 -3.57
N TRP A 160 17.92 -1.08 -2.78
CA TRP A 160 17.08 0.02 -3.27
C TRP A 160 17.92 1.07 -4.00
N ARG A 161 17.53 1.41 -5.22
CA ARG A 161 18.30 2.33 -6.08
C ARG A 161 17.98 3.79 -5.78
N SER A 162 16.71 4.14 -5.60
CA SER A 162 16.30 5.51 -5.32
C SER A 162 16.49 5.88 -3.85
N THR A 163 16.75 7.16 -3.59
CA THR A 163 16.81 7.71 -2.23
C THR A 163 15.47 7.59 -1.52
N ALA A 164 14.36 7.81 -2.25
CA ALA A 164 13.01 7.65 -1.71
C ALA A 164 12.78 6.24 -1.20
N ALA A 165 13.07 5.20 -2.01
CA ALA A 165 12.89 3.81 -1.58
C ALA A 165 13.78 3.43 -0.39
N ARG A 166 15.02 3.94 -0.32
CA ARG A 166 15.89 3.73 0.86
C ARG A 166 15.29 4.34 2.12
N ARG A 167 14.80 5.59 2.04
CA ARG A 167 14.14 6.24 3.17
C ARG A 167 12.88 5.50 3.63
N VAL A 168 12.07 5.02 2.71
CA VAL A 168 10.88 4.21 3.05
C VAL A 168 11.31 2.93 3.75
N ALA A 169 12.32 2.21 3.23
CA ALA A 169 12.83 0.98 3.84
C ALA A 169 13.34 1.20 5.29
N GLU A 170 13.97 2.35 5.58
CA GLU A 170 14.43 2.72 6.92
C GLU A 170 13.27 2.96 7.90
N HIS A 171 12.11 3.42 7.41
CA HIS A 171 10.93 3.70 8.24
C HIS A 171 9.93 2.54 8.30
N THR A 172 10.05 1.58 7.39
CA THR A 172 9.12 0.44 7.30
C THR A 172 9.30 -0.50 8.50
N ARG A 173 8.19 -0.91 9.09
CA ARG A 173 8.09 -1.79 10.25
C ARG A 173 7.11 -2.93 9.97
N ASN A 174 6.98 -3.87 10.90
CA ASN A 174 6.02 -4.98 10.81
C ASN A 174 5.13 -5.09 12.06
N ASP A 175 5.22 -4.12 12.96
CA ASP A 175 4.52 -4.09 14.25
C ASP A 175 3.39 -3.05 14.33
N THR A 176 3.05 -2.41 13.22
CA THR A 176 1.87 -1.54 13.11
C THR A 176 0.63 -2.35 12.72
N GLY A 177 -0.49 -2.09 13.38
CA GLY A 177 -1.75 -2.78 13.11
C GLY A 177 -2.52 -2.22 11.91
N SER A 178 -2.30 -0.95 11.58
CA SER A 178 -3.03 -0.25 10.51
C SER A 178 -2.17 0.75 9.75
N SER A 179 -2.63 1.13 8.56
CA SER A 179 -1.95 2.15 7.75
C SER A 179 -2.05 3.56 8.36
N LEU A 180 -3.09 3.84 9.15
CA LEU A 180 -3.20 5.10 9.89
C LEU A 180 -2.18 5.20 11.02
N GLU A 181 -1.93 4.11 11.72
CA GLU A 181 -0.86 4.03 12.71
C GLU A 181 0.51 4.23 12.05
N THR A 182 0.77 3.60 10.91
CA THR A 182 1.99 3.81 10.13
C THR A 182 2.19 5.29 9.78
N ILE A 183 1.18 5.94 9.21
CA ILE A 183 1.21 7.36 8.82
C ILE A 183 1.50 8.24 10.05
N SER A 184 0.77 8.01 11.14
CA SER A 184 0.96 8.74 12.40
C SER A 184 2.37 8.55 12.96
N HIS A 185 2.88 7.32 12.92
CA HIS A 185 4.24 7.00 13.32
C HIS A 185 5.28 7.79 12.54
N VAL A 186 5.25 7.71 11.22
CA VAL A 186 6.24 8.39 10.36
C VAL A 186 6.22 9.90 10.61
N ARG A 187 5.05 10.50 10.75
CA ARG A 187 4.88 11.94 11.04
C ARG A 187 5.42 12.34 12.42
N LEU A 188 5.25 11.50 13.42
CA LEU A 188 5.69 11.77 14.79
C LEU A 188 7.17 11.43 15.03
N SER A 189 7.75 10.50 14.28
CA SER A 189 9.12 9.98 14.53
C SER A 189 10.22 11.05 14.42
N GLY A 190 9.99 12.12 13.64
CA GLY A 190 10.93 13.22 13.46
C GLY A 190 10.97 14.26 14.59
N TRP A 191 10.14 14.14 15.64
CA TRP A 191 9.97 15.20 16.66
C TRP A 191 11.01 15.18 17.79
N GLY A 192 11.92 14.21 17.79
CA GLY A 192 12.98 14.12 18.82
C GLY A 192 12.49 13.74 20.22
N VAL A 193 11.24 13.30 20.34
CA VAL A 193 10.65 12.78 21.59
C VAL A 193 10.56 11.26 21.54
N ARG A 194 10.67 10.62 22.71
CA ARG A 194 10.53 9.16 22.78
C ARG A 194 9.11 8.76 22.41
N LEU A 195 8.97 7.90 21.42
CA LEU A 195 7.72 7.36 20.94
C LEU A 195 7.68 5.84 21.17
N ARG A 196 6.59 5.31 21.74
CA ARG A 196 6.34 3.88 21.93
C ARG A 196 5.00 3.53 21.30
N PHE A 197 4.90 2.31 20.75
CA PHE A 197 3.75 1.81 19.99
C PHE A 197 3.10 0.66 20.71
N GLN A 198 1.79 0.48 20.49
CA GLN A 198 0.99 -0.67 20.97
C GLN A 198 1.33 -1.02 22.40
N VAL A 199 1.26 -0.02 23.27
CA VAL A 199 1.64 -0.18 24.68
C VAL A 199 0.44 -0.66 25.47
N HIS A 200 0.57 -1.80 26.14
CA HIS A 200 -0.49 -2.33 27.00
C HIS A 200 -0.64 -1.52 28.30
N LEU A 201 -1.75 -0.79 28.43
CA LEU A 201 -2.05 0.08 29.60
C LEU A 201 -3.52 -0.11 30.00
N ALA A 202 -3.75 -0.24 31.30
CA ALA A 202 -5.10 -0.36 31.86
C ALA A 202 -5.97 -1.47 31.21
N GLY A 203 -5.33 -2.58 30.80
CA GLY A 203 -6.02 -3.75 30.23
C GLY A 203 -6.26 -3.71 28.71
N HIS A 204 -5.82 -2.65 28.03
CA HIS A 204 -5.93 -2.50 26.56
C HIS A 204 -4.65 -1.93 25.97
N ASP A 205 -4.44 -2.15 24.68
CA ASP A 205 -3.34 -1.55 23.95
C ASP A 205 -3.70 -0.14 23.53
N VAL A 206 -2.76 0.80 23.68
CA VAL A 206 -2.85 2.17 23.19
C VAL A 206 -1.92 2.33 21.99
N ASP A 207 -2.35 3.08 20.98
CA ASP A 207 -1.61 3.16 19.70
C ASP A 207 -0.23 3.80 19.90
N PHE A 208 -0.18 4.92 20.61
CA PHE A 208 1.08 5.65 20.84
C PHE A 208 1.18 6.19 22.24
N VAL A 209 2.40 6.15 22.80
CA VAL A 209 2.79 6.89 24.00
C VAL A 209 3.99 7.76 23.67
N ILE A 210 3.78 9.09 23.71
CA ILE A 210 4.82 10.10 23.54
C ILE A 210 5.42 10.41 24.92
N GLY A 211 6.74 10.27 25.02
CA GLY A 211 7.42 10.37 26.32
C GLY A 211 6.97 9.27 27.28
N THR A 212 6.44 9.65 28.42
CA THR A 212 5.98 8.71 29.47
C THR A 212 4.47 8.77 29.73
N HIS A 213 3.80 9.91 29.44
CA HIS A 213 2.43 10.18 29.90
C HIS A 213 1.48 10.75 28.86
N LEU A 214 1.91 11.06 27.64
CA LEU A 214 1.02 11.54 26.58
C LEU A 214 0.62 10.37 25.68
N ILE A 215 -0.65 9.99 25.72
CA ILE A 215 -1.24 8.94 24.90
C ILE A 215 -1.92 9.57 23.68
N VAL A 216 -1.70 9.00 22.52
CA VAL A 216 -2.38 9.33 21.27
C VAL A 216 -3.06 8.07 20.75
N GLN A 217 -4.36 8.15 20.53
CA GLN A 217 -5.19 7.12 19.92
C GLN A 217 -5.62 7.56 18.54
N VAL A 218 -5.65 6.66 17.59
CA VAL A 218 -6.06 6.92 16.19
C VAL A 218 -7.26 6.06 15.84
N ASP A 219 -8.42 6.70 15.70
CA ASP A 219 -9.64 5.99 15.35
C ASP A 219 -9.66 5.66 13.85
N GLY A 220 -9.66 4.37 13.52
CA GLY A 220 -9.77 3.87 12.17
C GLY A 220 -11.10 4.24 11.50
N TRP A 221 -11.18 4.00 10.18
CA TRP A 221 -12.40 4.21 9.36
C TRP A 221 -13.54 3.22 9.67
N ALA A 222 -13.45 2.41 10.71
CA ALA A 222 -14.49 1.44 11.03
C ALA A 222 -15.80 2.16 11.40
N TYR A 223 -16.61 2.44 10.40
CA TYR A 223 -18.00 2.92 10.50
C TYR A 223 -18.93 2.00 11.31
N HIS A 224 -18.39 0.97 11.97
CA HIS A 224 -19.15 -0.06 12.68
C HIS A 224 -18.69 -0.30 14.13
N SER A 225 -18.07 0.69 14.79
CA SER A 225 -17.95 0.56 16.23
C SER A 225 -19.38 0.55 16.83
N SER A 226 -19.76 -0.56 17.44
CA SER A 226 -21.03 -0.65 18.13
C SER A 226 -21.08 0.40 19.25
N SER A 227 -22.28 0.78 19.70
CA SER A 227 -22.41 1.67 20.89
C SER A 227 -21.66 1.10 22.08
N ALA A 228 -21.58 -0.23 22.19
CA ALA A 228 -20.81 -0.92 23.25
C ALA A 228 -19.30 -0.73 23.11
N ASP A 229 -18.74 -0.75 21.89
CA ASP A 229 -17.32 -0.50 21.65
C ASP A 229 -16.95 0.93 22.03
N ARG A 230 -17.76 1.91 21.60
CA ARG A 230 -17.55 3.31 21.94
C ARG A 230 -17.62 3.55 23.45
N THR A 231 -18.55 2.88 24.15
CA THR A 231 -18.66 2.99 25.61
C THR A 231 -17.42 2.42 26.30
N ARG A 232 -16.87 1.30 25.80
CA ARG A 232 -15.62 0.72 26.33
C ARG A 232 -14.43 1.65 26.11
N ASP A 233 -14.31 2.26 24.95
CA ASP A 233 -13.23 3.20 24.63
C ASP A 233 -13.27 4.44 25.55
N ILE A 234 -14.45 5.01 25.78
CA ILE A 234 -14.63 6.14 26.69
C ILE A 234 -14.26 5.77 28.14
N ALA A 235 -14.66 4.58 28.59
CA ALA A 235 -14.31 4.08 29.92
C ALA A 235 -12.81 3.86 30.08
N HIS A 236 -12.15 3.31 29.06
CA HIS A 236 -10.70 3.12 29.04
C HIS A 236 -9.95 4.47 29.07
N ASP A 237 -10.36 5.45 28.26
CA ASP A 237 -9.78 6.79 28.28
C ASP A 237 -9.94 7.47 29.67
N ALA A 238 -11.07 7.26 30.34
CA ALA A 238 -11.29 7.78 31.70
C ALA A 238 -10.33 7.13 32.71
N GLU A 239 -10.16 5.81 32.66
CA GLU A 239 -9.22 5.07 33.50
C GLU A 239 -7.77 5.53 33.29
N LEU A 240 -7.35 5.75 32.02
CA LEU A 240 -6.02 6.28 31.70
C LEU A 240 -5.81 7.66 32.31
N ARG A 241 -6.82 8.55 32.22
CA ARG A 241 -6.75 9.90 32.83
C ARG A 241 -6.67 9.85 34.36
N LEU A 242 -7.39 8.93 35.02
CA LEU A 242 -7.27 8.72 36.47
C LEU A 242 -5.87 8.27 36.88
N ARG A 243 -5.16 7.56 36.01
CA ARG A 243 -3.76 7.16 36.22
C ARG A 243 -2.74 8.26 35.89
N GLY A 244 -3.19 9.45 35.52
CA GLY A 244 -2.36 10.63 35.25
C GLY A 244 -1.89 10.77 33.80
N TYR A 245 -2.40 9.95 32.90
CA TYR A 245 -2.08 10.12 31.46
C TYR A 245 -2.90 11.26 30.86
N THR A 246 -2.27 11.98 29.93
CA THR A 246 -2.98 12.87 29.00
C THR A 246 -3.35 12.05 27.76
N VAL A 247 -4.63 11.98 27.41
CA VAL A 247 -5.12 11.16 26.30
C VAL A 247 -5.73 12.07 25.24
N PHE A 248 -5.18 12.01 24.02
CA PHE A 248 -5.78 12.58 22.80
C PHE A 248 -6.22 11.46 21.89
N ARG A 249 -7.38 11.67 21.24
CA ARG A 249 -7.93 10.77 20.25
C ARG A 249 -8.18 11.55 18.97
N PHE A 250 -7.68 11.06 17.86
CA PHE A 250 -7.83 11.68 16.55
C PHE A 250 -8.51 10.72 15.58
N SER A 251 -9.44 11.24 14.82
CA SER A 251 -10.10 10.48 13.76
C SER A 251 -9.18 10.28 12.55
N SER A 252 -9.48 9.26 11.76
CA SER A 252 -8.83 9.03 10.46
C SER A 252 -8.86 10.27 9.57
N ALA A 253 -9.96 11.03 9.57
CA ALA A 253 -10.07 12.25 8.78
C ALA A 253 -9.08 13.33 9.23
N GLN A 254 -8.89 13.50 10.55
CA GLN A 254 -7.90 14.43 11.08
C GLN A 254 -6.48 14.01 10.72
N ILE A 255 -6.15 12.72 10.86
CA ILE A 255 -4.82 12.21 10.48
C ILE A 255 -4.58 12.39 8.98
N MET A 256 -5.53 12.05 8.12
CA MET A 256 -5.34 12.07 6.66
C MET A 256 -5.41 13.47 6.06
N TYR A 257 -6.34 14.31 6.52
CA TYR A 257 -6.71 15.54 5.81
C TYR A 257 -6.48 16.83 6.61
N ASP A 258 -6.22 16.74 7.92
CA ASP A 258 -5.99 17.90 8.78
C ASP A 258 -4.84 17.68 9.78
N TRP A 259 -3.74 17.09 9.27
CA TRP A 259 -2.55 16.88 10.08
C TRP A 259 -2.03 18.16 10.76
N PRO A 260 -2.04 19.36 10.15
CA PRO A 260 -1.59 20.57 10.82
C PRO A 260 -2.34 20.86 12.13
N SER A 261 -3.64 20.56 12.22
CA SER A 261 -4.40 20.72 13.47
C SER A 261 -3.98 19.69 14.53
N VAL A 262 -3.75 18.44 14.14
CA VAL A 262 -3.24 17.38 15.02
C VAL A 262 -1.86 17.79 15.56
N GLU A 263 -0.96 18.16 14.68
CA GLU A 263 0.41 18.60 15.00
C GLU A 263 0.40 19.76 15.97
N ARG A 264 -0.37 20.80 15.73
CA ARG A 264 -0.50 21.98 16.61
C ARG A 264 -0.97 21.58 18.01
N ILE A 265 -1.94 20.66 18.14
CA ILE A 265 -2.45 20.18 19.43
C ILE A 265 -1.36 19.41 20.18
N LEU A 266 -0.67 18.50 19.50
CA LEU A 266 0.35 17.67 20.11
C LEU A 266 1.60 18.49 20.50
N ILE A 267 2.03 19.43 19.66
CA ILE A 267 3.13 20.35 20.00
C ILE A 267 2.75 21.21 21.24
N ALA A 268 1.54 21.73 21.29
CA ALA A 268 1.08 22.50 22.46
C ALA A 268 1.05 21.64 23.73
N ALA A 269 0.64 20.37 23.64
CA ALA A 269 0.65 19.43 24.78
C ALA A 269 2.08 19.12 25.23
N ILE A 270 2.98 18.84 24.30
CA ILE A 270 4.41 18.58 24.57
C ILE A 270 5.07 19.80 25.22
N SER A 271 4.83 21.00 24.70
CA SER A 271 5.38 22.25 25.23
C SER A 271 4.91 22.56 26.67
N ARG A 272 3.74 22.05 27.06
CA ARG A 272 3.22 22.15 28.43
C ARG A 272 3.68 21.01 29.34
N GLY A 273 4.54 20.12 28.85
CA GLY A 273 5.06 19.00 29.64
C GLY A 273 4.12 17.78 29.74
N ALA A 274 3.00 17.72 28.99
CA ALA A 274 2.03 16.62 29.08
C ALA A 274 2.63 15.24 28.74
N HIS A 275 3.77 15.20 28.07
CA HIS A 275 4.51 13.98 27.75
C HIS A 275 5.41 13.48 28.90
N LEU A 276 5.57 14.25 29.98
CA LEU A 276 6.38 13.94 31.15
C LEU A 276 5.51 13.40 32.28
N ALA A 277 6.12 12.63 33.19
CA ALA A 277 5.43 12.25 34.43
C ALA A 277 5.00 13.50 35.21
N PRO A 278 3.79 13.53 35.79
CA PRO A 278 3.42 14.62 36.69
C PRO A 278 4.40 14.68 37.85
N PHE A 279 4.81 15.89 38.19
CA PHE A 279 5.65 16.11 39.36
C PHE A 279 4.89 15.56 40.58
N ARG A 280 5.39 14.52 41.23
CA ARG A 280 4.89 14.11 42.54
C ARG A 280 5.40 15.15 43.56
N ALA A 281 4.50 16.03 43.99
CA ALA A 281 4.76 16.92 45.11
C ALA A 281 4.99 16.11 46.40
#